data_378f691c22bdc6d64e6e7f00d77d1cfe
#
_entry.id   378f691c22bdc6d64e6e7f00d77d1cfe
#
_cell.length_a   1.000
_cell.length_b   1.000
_cell.length_c   1.000
_cell.angle_alpha   90.00
_cell.angle_beta   90.00
_cell.angle_gamma   90.00
#
_symmetry.space_group_name_H-M   'P 1'
#
loop_
_entity.id
_entity.type
_entity.pdbx_description
1 polymer ?
#
loop_
_entity_poly.entity_id
_entity_poly.type
_entity_poly.pdbx_seq_one_letter_code
_entity_poly.pdbx_strand_id
1 'polypeptide(L)'
;MKMRKLLAGLLLLSITATSACSVPQTSDGSADASVQQSAVEGSSSYASMTPEEICQTLTLEQKAAQMMQPTIYNTNPEEMKDTDYGSILSRRDTFPMPSDTEWKSTVTEYQKYALQNEAPIPYIYGNDSLHGVNFASGCVMFPHNINIGAAHDVALTEEYGKLVGSDIVHTGMILNFSPCVATARDPRWGRTYESYSSDAKIVTELSVAYSKGLMSEGVIVCPKHFFGDGMTTVGTGENPSQMLLDRGDAQLTEEQIQEQLAIYQALVDEGVQVIMLSHSSLNGTKMHENAKYISILKNDMGFKGIVLSDWDSIMNCSGETYEDNVILGVNAGIDMFMTDTEHEEARRYIIEGVKDGRISEDRINDAVTRIIRVKKEAGLFEDPYLEKLTPSYDYGSARSHEVARQLAAESFVPLKVSDNMYIKPGMKVYVAGPAADDVGALCGGWTNWWQGMSDTEISDIGLPAKHFRSEGPSIVEALKAAAAEGGFEIITDPAQIDSCDIVLLCVGEIPYAEWYGDTKEPSLTGAHGITGNAEAITLAKNSGKPTVTLIVAGRNVMISKYIDQWDACIMLYLPGTEGGNAVVDVLTQKVQMTGTLPMPYYSSVDQIGTSECWHDIGWNAYKG
;
A
#
# COMPACT_ATOMS: atom_id res chain seq x y z
N MET A 1 -14.18 -11.91 12.01
CA MET A 1 -15.01 -11.16 12.97
C MET A 1 -14.59 -11.31 14.44
N LYS A 2 -14.49 -12.49 15.04
CA LYS A 2 -14.05 -12.61 16.46
C LYS A 2 -12.61 -12.16 16.71
N MET A 3 -11.68 -12.42 15.80
CA MET A 3 -10.27 -12.06 15.92
C MET A 3 -10.03 -10.55 15.74
N ARG A 4 -10.75 -9.89 14.81
CA ARG A 4 -10.74 -8.42 14.64
C ARG A 4 -11.29 -7.71 15.89
N LYS A 5 -12.34 -8.25 16.51
CA LYS A 5 -12.86 -7.73 17.80
C LYS A 5 -11.88 -7.92 18.97
N LEU A 6 -11.02 -8.94 18.92
CA LEU A 6 -9.97 -9.16 19.92
C LEU A 6 -8.81 -8.16 19.76
N LEU A 7 -8.40 -7.86 18.52
CA LEU A 7 -7.38 -6.85 18.19
C LEU A 7 -7.87 -5.42 18.53
N ALA A 8 -9.12 -5.10 18.22
CA ALA A 8 -9.74 -3.83 18.62
C ALA A 8 -9.87 -3.72 20.16
N GLY A 9 -10.11 -4.84 20.86
CA GLY A 9 -10.15 -4.89 22.31
C GLY A 9 -8.78 -4.70 22.98
N LEU A 10 -7.70 -5.13 22.35
CA LEU A 10 -6.32 -4.89 22.78
C LEU A 10 -5.92 -3.41 22.58
N LEU A 11 -6.38 -2.79 21.50
CA LEU A 11 -6.19 -1.35 21.24
C LEU A 11 -6.88 -0.48 22.33
N LEU A 12 -8.08 -0.86 22.76
CA LEU A 12 -8.80 -0.17 23.85
C LEU A 12 -8.06 -0.23 25.19
N LEU A 13 -7.30 -1.29 25.45
CA LEU A 13 -6.47 -1.41 26.65
C LEU A 13 -5.21 -0.54 26.60
N SER A 14 -4.66 -0.27 25.40
CA SER A 14 -3.51 0.64 25.23
C SER A 14 -3.91 2.12 25.36
N ILE A 15 -5.13 2.50 24.96
CA ILE A 15 -5.64 3.88 25.04
C ILE A 15 -5.89 4.33 26.50
N THR A 16 -6.15 3.39 27.43
CA THR A 16 -6.39 3.72 28.85
C THR A 16 -5.12 3.83 29.69
N ALA A 17 -3.95 3.46 29.16
CA ALA A 17 -2.68 3.46 29.90
C ALA A 17 -1.82 4.74 29.70
N THR A 18 -2.19 5.65 28.77
CA THR A 18 -1.47 6.92 28.57
C THR A 18 -2.09 8.06 29.36
N SER A 19 -2.03 7.97 30.69
CA SER A 19 -2.21 9.13 31.57
C SER A 19 -0.86 9.81 31.82
N ALA A 20 -0.73 11.01 31.23
CA ALA A 20 0.10 12.12 31.68
C ALA A 20 1.55 11.79 32.14
N CYS A 21 2.49 11.80 31.21
CA CYS A 21 3.82 12.30 31.51
C CYS A 21 3.92 13.75 31.00
N SER A 22 3.82 14.69 31.91
CA SER A 22 4.20 16.09 31.70
C SER A 22 5.71 16.16 31.56
N VAL A 23 6.19 16.56 30.40
CA VAL A 23 7.60 16.86 30.15
C VAL A 23 7.94 18.17 30.89
N PRO A 24 9.00 18.23 31.72
CA PRO A 24 9.50 19.49 32.24
C PRO A 24 10.18 20.27 31.11
N GLN A 25 9.70 21.47 30.80
CA GLN A 25 10.48 22.42 30.01
C GLN A 25 11.75 22.81 30.80
N THR A 26 12.91 22.32 30.40
CA THR A 26 14.19 22.87 30.79
C THR A 26 14.73 23.73 29.64
N SER A 27 14.85 25.02 29.92
CA SER A 27 15.54 25.99 29.09
C SER A 27 17.07 25.77 29.17
N ASP A 28 17.64 25.14 28.14
CA ASP A 28 19.07 25.26 27.85
C ASP A 28 19.31 25.17 26.32
N GLY A 29 19.02 26.27 25.63
CA GLY A 29 19.15 26.38 24.16
C GLY A 29 20.58 26.51 23.62
N SER A 30 21.61 26.57 24.46
CA SER A 30 22.98 26.76 23.98
C SER A 30 23.80 25.47 23.87
N ALA A 31 23.50 24.45 24.67
CA ALA A 31 24.16 23.13 24.58
C ALA A 31 23.62 22.33 23.39
N ASP A 32 22.33 22.44 23.10
CA ASP A 32 21.65 21.70 22.05
C ASP A 32 22.08 22.15 20.63
N ALA A 33 22.28 23.45 20.45
CA ALA A 33 22.78 24.01 19.17
C ALA A 33 24.22 23.58 18.85
N SER A 34 25.08 23.47 19.87
CA SER A 34 26.48 23.06 19.66
C SER A 34 26.62 21.56 19.35
N VAL A 35 25.79 20.70 19.93
CA VAL A 35 25.73 19.27 19.63
C VAL A 35 25.16 19.03 18.23
N GLN A 36 24.14 19.77 17.84
CA GLN A 36 23.54 19.68 16.51
C GLN A 36 24.52 20.15 15.42
N GLN A 37 25.27 21.22 15.66
CA GLN A 37 26.27 21.72 14.73
C GLN A 37 27.46 20.76 14.58
N SER A 38 27.94 20.14 15.65
CA SER A 38 29.02 19.14 15.59
C SER A 38 28.57 17.83 14.92
N ALA A 39 27.33 17.40 15.07
CA ALA A 39 26.76 16.23 14.43
C ALA A 39 26.62 16.42 12.91
N VAL A 40 26.15 17.58 12.46
CA VAL A 40 26.08 17.94 11.04
C VAL A 40 27.47 18.05 10.41
N GLU A 41 28.46 18.62 11.13
CA GLU A 41 29.85 18.67 10.69
C GLU A 41 30.47 17.29 10.56
N GLY A 42 30.12 16.33 11.43
CA GLY A 42 30.56 14.93 11.34
C GLY A 42 30.00 14.21 10.12
N SER A 43 28.70 14.35 9.83
CA SER A 43 28.07 13.81 8.62
C SER A 43 28.66 14.42 7.35
N SER A 44 28.96 15.71 7.38
CA SER A 44 29.56 16.43 6.24
C SER A 44 30.96 15.90 5.87
N SER A 45 31.70 15.26 6.79
CA SER A 45 32.97 14.63 6.47
C SER A 45 32.83 13.45 5.51
N TYR A 46 31.73 12.71 5.57
CA TYR A 46 31.40 11.61 4.66
C TYR A 46 30.84 12.10 3.30
N ALA A 47 30.36 13.33 3.20
CA ALA A 47 29.75 13.85 1.98
C ALA A 47 30.73 13.82 0.78
N SER A 48 32.03 14.03 1.03
CA SER A 48 33.08 14.00 -0.02
C SER A 48 33.62 12.60 -0.35
N MET A 49 33.30 11.58 0.46
CA MET A 49 33.81 10.21 0.30
C MET A 49 32.88 9.39 -0.63
N THR A 50 33.45 8.42 -1.33
CA THR A 50 32.66 7.43 -2.06
C THR A 50 31.97 6.45 -1.10
N PRO A 51 30.90 5.74 -1.52
CA PRO A 51 30.28 4.71 -0.70
C PRO A 51 31.25 3.64 -0.22
N GLU A 52 32.19 3.23 -1.09
CA GLU A 52 33.24 2.26 -0.80
C GLU A 52 34.21 2.76 0.28
N GLU A 53 34.63 4.04 0.19
CA GLU A 53 35.51 4.67 1.19
C GLU A 53 34.81 4.76 2.54
N ILE A 54 33.54 5.17 2.59
CA ILE A 54 32.76 5.20 3.84
C ILE A 54 32.65 3.79 4.44
N CYS A 55 32.29 2.79 3.63
CA CYS A 55 32.19 1.41 4.08
C CYS A 55 33.51 0.90 4.72
N GLN A 56 34.66 1.31 4.20
CA GLN A 56 35.97 0.93 4.75
C GLN A 56 36.28 1.56 6.10
N THR A 57 35.66 2.67 6.47
CA THR A 57 35.84 3.31 7.78
C THR A 57 35.05 2.61 8.90
N LEU A 58 34.03 1.83 8.55
CA LEU A 58 33.11 1.25 9.51
C LEU A 58 33.65 -0.05 10.12
N THR A 59 33.41 -0.23 11.41
CA THR A 59 33.63 -1.52 12.09
C THR A 59 32.63 -2.56 11.60
N LEU A 60 32.89 -3.85 11.88
CA LEU A 60 31.95 -4.92 11.56
C LEU A 60 30.59 -4.73 12.25
N GLU A 61 30.62 -4.29 13.51
CA GLU A 61 29.45 -4.02 14.31
C GLU A 61 28.58 -2.90 13.70
N GLN A 62 29.20 -1.83 13.20
CA GLN A 62 28.53 -0.73 12.50
C GLN A 62 27.99 -1.19 11.13
N LYS A 63 28.75 -1.97 10.39
CA LYS A 63 28.31 -2.55 9.10
C LYS A 63 27.07 -3.42 9.28
N ALA A 64 27.07 -4.33 10.28
CA ALA A 64 25.92 -5.17 10.57
C ALA A 64 24.70 -4.36 11.00
N ALA A 65 24.89 -3.26 11.75
CA ALA A 65 23.81 -2.36 12.15
C ALA A 65 23.21 -1.61 10.94
N GLN A 66 24.03 -1.16 9.99
CA GLN A 66 23.53 -0.55 8.74
C GLN A 66 22.62 -1.49 7.95
N MET A 67 22.77 -2.80 8.09
CA MET A 67 21.92 -3.80 7.45
C MET A 67 20.58 -4.02 8.15
N MET A 68 20.28 -3.35 9.27
CA MET A 68 19.04 -3.49 10.03
C MET A 68 18.05 -2.37 9.70
N GLN A 69 16.78 -2.76 9.58
CA GLN A 69 15.62 -1.87 9.48
C GLN A 69 14.57 -2.32 10.52
N PRO A 70 14.76 -1.96 11.81
CA PRO A 70 13.78 -2.24 12.85
C PRO A 70 12.54 -1.36 12.72
N THR A 71 11.45 -1.79 13.38
CA THR A 71 10.23 -1.00 13.47
C THR A 71 10.33 0.10 14.52
N ILE A 72 9.57 1.18 14.33
CA ILE A 72 9.42 2.25 15.33
C ILE A 72 8.80 1.73 16.64
N TYR A 73 8.16 0.55 16.63
CA TYR A 73 7.58 -0.05 17.85
C TYR A 73 8.65 -0.53 18.83
N ASN A 74 9.80 -0.96 18.31
CA ASN A 74 10.88 -1.59 19.04
C ASN A 74 12.15 -0.73 19.10
N THR A 75 12.04 0.56 18.77
CA THR A 75 13.12 1.53 18.84
C THR A 75 12.63 2.84 19.45
N ASN A 76 13.56 3.62 19.96
CA ASN A 76 13.30 5.00 20.39
C ASN A 76 14.41 5.93 19.89
N PRO A 77 14.16 7.26 19.82
CA PRO A 77 15.14 8.19 19.27
C PRO A 77 16.51 8.13 19.98
N GLU A 78 16.54 8.03 21.31
CA GLU A 78 17.78 8.05 22.08
C GLU A 78 18.69 6.86 21.81
N GLU A 79 18.12 5.68 21.46
CA GLU A 79 18.90 4.47 21.13
C GLU A 79 19.67 4.65 19.81
N MET A 80 19.21 5.52 18.91
CA MET A 80 19.86 5.75 17.63
C MET A 80 21.30 6.22 17.74
N LYS A 81 21.69 6.84 18.85
CA LYS A 81 23.07 7.29 19.08
C LYS A 81 24.07 6.16 19.36
N ASP A 82 23.56 4.96 19.70
CA ASP A 82 24.36 3.81 20.12
C ASP A 82 24.21 2.58 19.21
N THR A 83 23.32 2.64 18.18
CA THR A 83 22.91 1.46 17.40
C THR A 83 23.33 1.47 15.94
N ASP A 84 23.60 2.61 15.33
CA ASP A 84 23.99 2.75 13.90
C ASP A 84 23.03 2.08 12.89
N TYR A 85 21.72 1.94 13.19
CA TYR A 85 20.77 1.30 12.27
C TYR A 85 20.71 2.02 10.91
N GLY A 86 20.64 1.22 9.83
CA GLY A 86 20.59 1.76 8.47
C GLY A 86 19.29 2.44 8.13
N SER A 87 18.19 1.94 8.67
CA SER A 87 16.84 2.41 8.38
C SER A 87 15.91 2.15 9.57
N ILE A 88 14.77 2.83 9.59
CA ILE A 88 13.63 2.56 10.49
C ILE A 88 12.38 2.54 9.65
N LEU A 89 11.39 1.75 10.05
CA LEU A 89 10.13 1.67 9.33
C LEU A 89 8.89 1.75 10.22
N SER A 90 7.75 1.85 9.54
CA SER A 90 6.41 1.79 10.08
C SER A 90 5.96 3.05 10.80
N ARG A 91 4.82 2.99 11.45
CA ARG A 91 4.20 4.08 12.19
C ARG A 91 3.78 3.59 13.56
N ARG A 92 3.69 4.48 14.53
CA ARG A 92 3.01 4.17 15.78
C ARG A 92 1.50 4.24 15.60
N ASP A 93 0.79 3.24 16.10
CA ASP A 93 -0.68 3.23 16.14
C ASP A 93 -1.16 4.21 17.22
N THR A 94 -1.12 5.50 16.89
CA THR A 94 -1.59 6.59 17.76
C THR A 94 -2.87 7.18 17.19
N PHE A 95 -3.84 7.45 18.04
CA PHE A 95 -5.10 8.09 17.67
C PHE A 95 -5.39 9.28 18.59
N PRO A 96 -5.76 10.46 18.07
CA PRO A 96 -5.89 10.77 16.64
C PRO A 96 -4.56 10.62 15.89
N MET A 97 -4.64 10.43 14.57
CA MET A 97 -3.47 10.36 13.69
C MET A 97 -2.64 11.64 13.81
N PRO A 98 -1.29 11.54 13.90
CA PRO A 98 -0.43 12.70 13.86
C PRO A 98 -0.58 13.47 12.53
N SER A 99 -0.33 14.77 12.56
CA SER A 99 -0.18 15.57 11.35
C SER A 99 1.15 15.27 10.63
N ASP A 100 1.29 15.75 9.40
CA ASP A 100 2.54 15.73 8.64
C ASP A 100 3.71 16.37 9.42
N THR A 101 3.46 17.53 10.04
CA THR A 101 4.46 18.27 10.83
C THR A 101 4.87 17.55 12.13
N GLU A 102 3.94 16.86 12.80
CA GLU A 102 4.27 16.01 13.96
C GLU A 102 5.12 14.82 13.53
N TRP A 103 4.84 14.22 12.37
CA TRP A 103 5.68 13.18 11.79
C TRP A 103 7.07 13.70 11.45
N LYS A 104 7.18 14.86 10.79
CA LYS A 104 8.46 15.49 10.48
C LYS A 104 9.29 15.72 11.74
N SER A 105 8.65 16.15 12.81
CA SER A 105 9.31 16.31 14.12
C SER A 105 9.85 14.99 14.65
N THR A 106 9.06 13.91 14.59
CA THR A 106 9.47 12.55 15.02
C THR A 106 10.66 12.05 14.21
N VAL A 107 10.59 12.11 12.88
CA VAL A 107 11.68 11.67 11.99
C VAL A 107 12.96 12.48 12.23
N THR A 108 12.83 13.79 12.42
CA THR A 108 13.95 14.68 12.73
C THR A 108 14.61 14.33 14.06
N GLU A 109 13.82 13.97 15.08
CA GLU A 109 14.36 13.58 16.38
C GLU A 109 15.19 12.29 16.29
N TYR A 110 14.71 11.25 15.60
CA TYR A 110 15.50 10.05 15.32
C TYR A 110 16.80 10.38 14.58
N GLN A 111 16.74 11.23 13.55
CA GLN A 111 17.93 11.62 12.79
C GLN A 111 18.95 12.38 13.64
N LYS A 112 18.48 13.25 14.53
CA LYS A 112 19.35 13.99 15.46
C LYS A 112 20.19 13.05 16.32
N TYR A 113 19.61 11.97 16.84
CA TYR A 113 20.35 11.00 17.63
C TYR A 113 21.23 10.08 16.76
N ALA A 114 20.78 9.66 15.58
CA ALA A 114 21.60 8.87 14.67
C ALA A 114 22.90 9.58 14.27
N LEU A 115 22.86 10.90 14.11
CA LEU A 115 24.04 11.70 13.79
C LEU A 115 24.99 11.93 14.97
N GLN A 116 24.68 11.46 16.19
CA GLN A 116 25.54 11.51 17.38
C GLN A 116 26.40 10.25 17.55
N ASN A 117 26.25 9.24 16.68
CA ASN A 117 27.09 8.05 16.66
C ASN A 117 28.55 8.38 16.35
N GLU A 118 29.47 7.45 16.67
CA GLU A 118 30.88 7.53 16.27
C GLU A 118 31.02 7.59 14.74
N ALA A 119 30.17 6.86 14.01
CA ALA A 119 29.98 6.99 12.58
C ALA A 119 28.67 7.72 12.29
N PRO A 120 28.65 9.05 12.13
CA PRO A 120 27.43 9.83 11.99
C PRO A 120 26.80 9.66 10.60
N ILE A 121 26.29 8.45 10.34
CA ILE A 121 25.63 8.08 9.09
C ILE A 121 24.13 8.35 9.23
N PRO A 122 23.52 9.15 8.33
CA PRO A 122 22.08 9.36 8.35
C PRO A 122 21.32 8.04 8.16
N TYR A 123 20.19 7.88 8.85
CA TYR A 123 19.29 6.74 8.61
C TYR A 123 18.22 7.09 7.56
N ILE A 124 17.57 6.07 7.03
CA ILE A 124 16.42 6.20 6.13
C ILE A 124 15.14 5.88 6.93
N TYR A 125 14.08 6.71 6.79
CA TYR A 125 12.77 6.34 7.34
C TYR A 125 11.82 5.96 6.22
N GLY A 126 11.20 4.77 6.34
CA GLY A 126 10.29 4.22 5.35
C GLY A 126 8.91 3.85 5.88
N ASN A 127 7.90 3.91 5.01
CA ASN A 127 6.56 3.42 5.29
C ASN A 127 5.81 3.00 4.03
N ASP A 128 4.66 2.32 4.23
CA ASP A 128 3.75 1.86 3.19
C ASP A 128 2.73 2.94 2.82
N SER A 129 3.09 3.84 1.91
CA SER A 129 2.16 4.80 1.30
C SER A 129 1.70 4.29 -0.06
N LEU A 130 0.88 3.21 -0.07
CA LEU A 130 0.54 2.50 -1.29
C LEU A 130 -0.35 3.31 -2.22
N HIS A 131 -1.33 4.05 -1.66
CA HIS A 131 -2.25 4.88 -2.42
C HIS A 131 -2.54 6.24 -1.74
N GLY A 132 -1.57 6.77 -1.01
CA GLY A 132 -1.61 8.02 -0.23
C GLY A 132 -0.88 7.84 1.09
N VAL A 133 -0.61 8.96 1.78
CA VAL A 133 0.11 8.97 3.06
C VAL A 133 -0.83 8.55 4.19
N ASN A 134 -1.07 7.25 4.33
CA ASN A 134 -2.09 6.64 5.19
C ASN A 134 -1.80 6.71 6.70
N PHE A 135 -0.71 7.31 7.11
CA PHE A 135 -0.24 7.38 8.50
C PHE A 135 -0.24 8.81 9.09
N ALA A 136 -0.64 9.80 8.32
CA ALA A 136 -0.77 11.18 8.77
C ALA A 136 -2.17 11.74 8.44
N SER A 137 -2.71 12.56 9.33
CA SER A 137 -4.03 13.19 9.15
C SER A 137 -4.02 14.22 8.04
N GLY A 138 -5.16 14.37 7.35
CA GLY A 138 -5.32 15.32 6.24
C GLY A 138 -4.80 14.84 4.89
N CYS A 139 -4.37 13.58 4.78
CA CYS A 139 -3.97 12.99 3.50
C CYS A 139 -5.16 12.70 2.58
N VAL A 140 -4.90 12.71 1.28
CA VAL A 140 -5.82 12.20 0.27
C VAL A 140 -5.50 10.72 0.02
N MET A 141 -6.50 9.84 0.19
CA MET A 141 -6.39 8.45 -0.23
C MET A 141 -6.84 8.35 -1.67
N PHE A 142 -5.90 8.08 -2.56
CA PHE A 142 -6.14 7.89 -3.99
C PHE A 142 -6.82 6.54 -4.26
N PRO A 143 -7.37 6.32 -5.46
CA PRO A 143 -7.81 4.99 -5.87
C PRO A 143 -6.68 3.96 -5.79
N HIS A 144 -7.02 2.72 -5.42
CA HIS A 144 -6.04 1.61 -5.42
C HIS A 144 -5.53 1.26 -6.82
N ASN A 145 -4.42 0.50 -6.89
CA ASN A 145 -3.79 0.12 -8.15
C ASN A 145 -4.74 -0.56 -9.15
N ILE A 146 -5.69 -1.37 -8.68
CA ILE A 146 -6.71 -1.98 -9.54
C ILE A 146 -7.54 -0.92 -10.30
N ASN A 147 -7.84 0.21 -9.64
CA ASN A 147 -8.50 1.35 -10.26
C ASN A 147 -7.58 2.04 -11.28
N ILE A 148 -6.32 2.26 -10.90
CA ILE A 148 -5.32 2.86 -11.79
C ILE A 148 -5.17 2.00 -13.06
N GLY A 149 -5.14 0.67 -12.90
CA GLY A 149 -5.16 -0.28 -14.01
C GLY A 149 -6.41 -0.20 -14.89
N ALA A 150 -7.58 -0.01 -14.27
CA ALA A 150 -8.84 0.15 -14.99
C ALA A 150 -8.93 1.47 -15.76
N ALA A 151 -8.42 2.58 -15.21
CA ALA A 151 -8.32 3.88 -15.87
C ALA A 151 -7.28 3.86 -17.00
N HIS A 152 -6.13 3.23 -16.74
CA HIS A 152 -4.98 3.10 -17.64
C HIS A 152 -4.53 4.45 -18.24
N ASP A 153 -4.52 5.49 -17.41
CA ASP A 153 -3.96 6.81 -17.76
C ASP A 153 -2.54 6.94 -17.22
N VAL A 154 -1.56 6.71 -18.08
CA VAL A 154 -0.13 6.72 -17.73
C VAL A 154 0.34 8.11 -17.27
N ALA A 155 -0.14 9.18 -17.91
CA ALA A 155 0.27 10.55 -17.59
C ALA A 155 -0.29 10.98 -16.22
N LEU A 156 -1.55 10.67 -15.96
CA LEU A 156 -2.19 10.97 -14.68
C LEU A 156 -1.62 10.10 -13.55
N THR A 157 -1.16 8.88 -13.87
CA THR A 157 -0.47 8.00 -12.91
C THR A 157 0.89 8.55 -12.50
N GLU A 158 1.64 9.17 -13.41
CA GLU A 158 2.90 9.86 -13.07
C GLU A 158 2.63 11.07 -12.17
N GLU A 159 1.61 11.88 -12.48
CA GLU A 159 1.21 13.01 -11.65
C GLU A 159 0.73 12.54 -10.26
N TYR A 160 -0.04 11.46 -10.18
CA TYR A 160 -0.43 10.82 -8.92
C TYR A 160 0.79 10.43 -8.08
N GLY A 161 1.79 9.77 -8.70
CA GLY A 161 3.06 9.47 -8.03
C GLY A 161 3.77 10.71 -7.49
N LYS A 162 3.77 11.80 -8.25
CA LYS A 162 4.34 13.09 -7.83
C LYS A 162 3.61 13.69 -6.62
N LEU A 163 2.29 13.67 -6.61
CA LEU A 163 1.48 14.17 -5.50
C LEU A 163 1.72 13.38 -4.22
N VAL A 164 1.73 12.04 -4.30
CA VAL A 164 2.05 11.17 -3.16
C VAL A 164 3.48 11.41 -2.67
N GLY A 165 4.44 11.56 -3.57
CA GLY A 165 5.83 11.88 -3.24
C GLY A 165 5.96 13.20 -2.49
N SER A 166 5.26 14.24 -2.96
CA SER A 166 5.18 15.53 -2.30
C SER A 166 4.64 15.42 -0.86
N ASP A 167 3.53 14.68 -0.68
CA ASP A 167 2.95 14.44 0.65
C ASP A 167 3.90 13.66 1.58
N ILE A 168 4.63 12.65 1.06
CA ILE A 168 5.64 11.89 1.83
C ILE A 168 6.74 12.83 2.36
N VAL A 169 7.28 13.70 1.52
CA VAL A 169 8.35 14.64 1.91
C VAL A 169 7.91 15.60 3.02
N HIS A 170 6.64 16.01 3.04
CA HIS A 170 6.09 16.81 4.14
C HIS A 170 6.19 16.11 5.50
N THR A 171 6.12 14.78 5.55
CA THR A 171 6.24 14.00 6.79
C THR A 171 7.68 13.80 7.27
N GLY A 172 8.67 14.21 6.47
CA GLY A 172 10.09 13.95 6.73
C GLY A 172 10.55 12.53 6.39
N MET A 173 9.66 11.64 6.00
CA MET A 173 10.01 10.31 5.48
C MET A 173 10.53 10.45 4.04
N ILE A 174 11.31 9.47 3.59
CA ILE A 174 11.91 9.53 2.25
C ILE A 174 11.84 8.20 1.50
N LEU A 175 11.56 7.08 2.18
CA LEU A 175 11.41 5.75 1.56
C LEU A 175 9.95 5.35 1.53
N ASN A 176 9.45 5.01 0.34
CA ASN A 176 8.12 4.44 0.18
C ASN A 176 8.19 2.99 -0.32
N PHE A 177 7.56 2.06 0.41
CA PHE A 177 7.46 0.65 0.02
C PHE A 177 6.37 0.46 -1.05
N SER A 178 6.55 1.10 -2.18
CA SER A 178 5.67 1.02 -3.36
C SER A 178 6.45 1.37 -4.64
N PRO A 179 5.92 1.04 -5.83
CA PRO A 179 4.63 0.38 -6.11
C PRO A 179 4.62 -1.12 -5.86
N CYS A 180 3.43 -1.70 -5.64
CA CYS A 180 3.22 -3.13 -5.77
C CYS A 180 3.09 -3.49 -7.25
N VAL A 181 3.94 -4.41 -7.74
CA VAL A 181 4.05 -4.76 -9.19
C VAL A 181 3.66 -6.21 -9.47
N ALA A 182 2.85 -6.79 -8.58
CA ALA A 182 2.27 -8.11 -8.79
C ALA A 182 1.38 -8.14 -10.03
N THR A 183 1.36 -9.28 -10.74
CA THR A 183 0.38 -9.57 -11.79
C THR A 183 -0.70 -10.49 -11.22
N ALA A 184 -1.80 -9.93 -10.71
CA ALA A 184 -2.84 -10.73 -10.06
C ALA A 184 -3.64 -11.52 -11.08
N ARG A 185 -3.46 -12.84 -11.11
CA ARG A 185 -4.16 -13.76 -12.04
C ARG A 185 -5.31 -14.52 -11.38
N ASP A 186 -5.40 -14.50 -10.06
CA ASP A 186 -6.45 -15.17 -9.31
C ASP A 186 -7.19 -14.17 -8.40
N PRO A 187 -8.48 -13.86 -8.65
CA PRO A 187 -9.23 -12.89 -7.86
C PRO A 187 -9.53 -13.38 -6.43
N ARG A 188 -9.20 -14.63 -6.08
CA ARG A 188 -9.30 -15.13 -4.70
C ARG A 188 -8.18 -14.63 -3.80
N TRP A 189 -7.08 -14.12 -4.37
CA TRP A 189 -5.97 -13.52 -3.63
C TRP A 189 -6.38 -12.21 -2.97
N GLY A 190 -6.08 -12.06 -1.67
CA GLY A 190 -6.49 -10.93 -0.85
C GLY A 190 -5.87 -9.59 -1.26
N ARG A 191 -4.70 -9.61 -1.93
CA ARG A 191 -3.99 -8.42 -2.39
C ARG A 191 -4.26 -8.08 -3.87
N THR A 192 -5.30 -8.66 -4.47
CA THR A 192 -5.65 -8.41 -5.88
C THR A 192 -5.74 -6.92 -6.21
N TYR A 193 -6.30 -6.10 -5.32
CA TYR A 193 -6.44 -4.65 -5.54
C TYR A 193 -5.12 -3.87 -5.50
N GLU A 194 -4.05 -4.45 -4.95
CA GLU A 194 -2.71 -3.86 -4.98
C GLU A 194 -2.02 -4.03 -6.34
N SER A 195 -2.56 -4.89 -7.23
CA SER A 195 -2.10 -5.08 -8.60
C SER A 195 -2.78 -4.11 -9.55
N TYR A 196 -2.03 -3.52 -10.49
CA TYR A 196 -2.58 -2.72 -11.58
C TYR A 196 -3.39 -3.59 -12.55
N SER A 197 -2.90 -4.79 -12.86
CA SER A 197 -3.51 -5.68 -13.85
C SER A 197 -2.97 -7.11 -13.72
N SER A 198 -3.64 -8.05 -14.37
CA SER A 198 -3.08 -9.37 -14.67
C SER A 198 -2.21 -9.38 -15.94
N ASP A 199 -2.12 -8.28 -16.68
CA ASP A 199 -1.24 -8.07 -17.84
C ASP A 199 0.05 -7.37 -17.40
N ALA A 200 1.19 -8.05 -17.55
CA ALA A 200 2.50 -7.55 -17.17
C ALA A 200 2.89 -6.24 -17.87
N LYS A 201 2.39 -6.01 -19.09
CA LYS A 201 2.65 -4.77 -19.82
C LYS A 201 1.97 -3.58 -19.16
N ILE A 202 0.70 -3.71 -18.77
CA ILE A 202 -0.05 -2.67 -18.03
C ILE A 202 0.62 -2.40 -16.69
N VAL A 203 1.01 -3.47 -15.96
CA VAL A 203 1.74 -3.34 -14.70
C VAL A 203 3.05 -2.57 -14.90
N THR A 204 3.82 -2.88 -15.95
CA THR A 204 5.08 -2.18 -16.25
C THR A 204 4.85 -0.70 -16.53
N GLU A 205 3.94 -0.37 -17.46
CA GLU A 205 3.68 1.01 -17.89
C GLU A 205 3.27 1.90 -16.69
N LEU A 206 2.33 1.42 -15.88
CA LEU A 206 1.79 2.21 -14.77
C LEU A 206 2.75 2.27 -13.56
N SER A 207 3.44 1.16 -13.24
CA SER A 207 4.40 1.17 -12.13
C SER A 207 5.62 2.03 -12.42
N VAL A 208 6.10 2.07 -13.66
CA VAL A 208 7.18 2.97 -14.09
C VAL A 208 6.72 4.43 -14.00
N ALA A 209 5.52 4.76 -14.49
CA ALA A 209 4.98 6.11 -14.41
C ALA A 209 4.85 6.59 -12.95
N TYR A 210 4.25 5.78 -12.09
CA TYR A 210 4.13 6.08 -10.66
C TYR A 210 5.50 6.27 -9.97
N SER A 211 6.45 5.39 -10.28
CA SER A 211 7.82 5.49 -9.74
C SER A 211 8.53 6.78 -10.18
N LYS A 212 8.38 7.20 -11.44
CA LYS A 212 8.87 8.49 -11.93
C LYS A 212 8.33 9.66 -11.14
N GLY A 213 7.02 9.66 -10.92
CA GLY A 213 6.36 10.69 -10.12
C GLY A 213 6.94 10.78 -8.72
N LEU A 214 7.07 9.66 -8.00
CA LEU A 214 7.68 9.61 -6.66
C LEU A 214 9.13 10.11 -6.67
N MET A 215 9.97 9.60 -7.57
CA MET A 215 11.39 9.98 -7.65
C MET A 215 11.57 11.46 -8.00
N SER A 216 10.64 12.07 -8.75
CA SER A 216 10.70 13.50 -9.07
C SER A 216 10.58 14.41 -7.84
N GLU A 217 10.05 13.91 -6.73
CA GLU A 217 9.97 14.57 -5.43
C GLU A 217 11.12 14.17 -4.48
N GLY A 218 12.09 13.38 -4.95
CA GLY A 218 13.23 12.92 -4.15
C GLY A 218 12.93 11.70 -3.26
N VAL A 219 11.80 11.04 -3.44
CA VAL A 219 11.43 9.84 -2.67
C VAL A 219 12.20 8.63 -3.18
N ILE A 220 12.76 7.85 -2.27
CA ILE A 220 13.35 6.54 -2.52
C ILE A 220 12.21 5.55 -2.79
N VAL A 221 12.20 4.95 -3.98
CA VAL A 221 11.15 4.05 -4.44
C VAL A 221 11.54 2.60 -4.21
N CYS A 222 10.60 1.81 -3.67
CA CYS A 222 10.79 0.39 -3.38
C CYS A 222 9.70 -0.47 -4.03
N PRO A 223 9.83 -0.82 -5.32
CA PRO A 223 8.93 -1.78 -5.95
C PRO A 223 8.91 -3.12 -5.20
N LYS A 224 7.72 -3.74 -5.12
CA LYS A 224 7.49 -4.97 -4.37
C LYS A 224 6.42 -5.86 -4.99
N HIS A 225 6.43 -7.15 -4.73
CA HIS A 225 7.51 -7.89 -4.05
C HIS A 225 8.21 -8.73 -5.10
N PHE A 226 9.52 -8.75 -5.14
CA PHE A 226 10.33 -9.48 -6.12
C PHE A 226 10.34 -10.98 -5.79
N PHE A 227 9.78 -11.82 -6.63
CA PHE A 227 8.62 -11.77 -7.53
C PHE A 227 7.75 -13.02 -7.36
N GLY A 228 6.55 -13.01 -7.93
CA GLY A 228 5.65 -14.17 -7.98
C GLY A 228 4.31 -13.96 -7.27
N ASP A 229 4.12 -12.85 -6.58
CA ASP A 229 2.86 -12.48 -5.95
C ASP A 229 1.72 -12.45 -6.97
N GLY A 230 0.52 -12.85 -6.53
CA GLY A 230 -0.67 -12.91 -7.39
C GLY A 230 -0.68 -14.09 -8.38
N MET A 231 0.41 -14.88 -8.40
CA MET A 231 0.58 -16.06 -9.26
C MET A 231 0.84 -17.34 -8.45
N THR A 232 0.60 -17.31 -7.15
CA THR A 232 0.80 -18.45 -6.25
C THR A 232 -0.26 -19.53 -6.46
N THR A 233 0.10 -20.76 -6.17
CA THR A 233 -0.78 -21.92 -6.32
C THR A 233 -1.76 -22.00 -5.14
N VAL A 234 -3.04 -22.20 -5.45
CA VAL A 234 -4.08 -22.36 -4.41
C VAL A 234 -3.75 -23.52 -3.48
N GLY A 235 -3.85 -23.27 -2.19
CA GLY A 235 -3.56 -24.25 -1.14
C GLY A 235 -2.13 -24.21 -0.62
N THR A 236 -1.28 -23.32 -1.15
CA THR A 236 0.11 -23.16 -0.71
C THR A 236 0.33 -21.92 0.16
N GLY A 237 -0.69 -21.07 0.36
CA GLY A 237 -0.59 -19.85 1.19
C GLY A 237 -0.19 -20.13 2.63
N GLU A 238 0.46 -19.17 3.26
CA GLU A 238 0.99 -19.33 4.62
C GLU A 238 0.03 -18.88 5.73
N ASN A 239 -1.20 -18.53 5.40
CA ASN A 239 -2.20 -18.23 6.42
C ASN A 239 -2.56 -19.51 7.20
N PRO A 240 -2.30 -19.57 8.52
CA PRO A 240 -2.58 -20.74 9.35
C PRO A 240 -4.06 -21.18 9.36
N SER A 241 -4.98 -20.24 9.07
CA SER A 241 -6.43 -20.51 9.11
C SER A 241 -6.99 -20.97 7.77
N GLN A 242 -6.38 -20.63 6.64
CA GLN A 242 -6.95 -20.87 5.30
C GLN A 242 -5.99 -21.56 4.32
N MET A 243 -4.71 -21.28 4.37
CA MET A 243 -3.68 -21.76 3.44
C MET A 243 -4.13 -21.62 1.97
N LEU A 244 -4.59 -20.41 1.57
CA LEU A 244 -5.10 -20.20 0.22
C LEU A 244 -4.01 -19.76 -0.75
N LEU A 245 -3.72 -18.48 -0.84
CA LEU A 245 -2.88 -17.91 -1.89
C LEU A 245 -1.77 -17.02 -1.36
N ASP A 246 -2.08 -16.13 -0.41
CA ASP A 246 -1.12 -15.13 0.01
C ASP A 246 0.13 -15.77 0.63
N ARG A 247 1.31 -15.28 0.22
CA ARG A 247 2.63 -15.79 0.63
C ARG A 247 2.89 -17.27 0.24
N GLY A 248 2.14 -17.79 -0.75
CA GLY A 248 2.22 -19.18 -1.20
C GLY A 248 3.41 -19.47 -2.13
N ASP A 249 3.37 -20.64 -2.80
CA ASP A 249 4.36 -21.05 -3.79
C ASP A 249 3.91 -20.66 -5.21
N ALA A 250 4.65 -19.80 -5.86
CA ALA A 250 4.47 -19.43 -7.25
C ALA A 250 5.14 -20.48 -8.15
N GLN A 251 4.35 -21.41 -8.68
CA GLN A 251 4.84 -22.46 -9.61
C GLN A 251 4.81 -21.92 -11.04
N LEU A 252 5.89 -21.25 -11.43
CA LEU A 252 5.98 -20.52 -12.69
C LEU A 252 6.80 -21.28 -13.74
N THR A 253 6.36 -21.19 -15.00
CA THR A 253 7.15 -21.58 -16.17
C THR A 253 8.26 -20.56 -16.41
N GLU A 254 9.28 -20.95 -17.20
CA GLU A 254 10.37 -20.03 -17.56
C GLU A 254 9.85 -18.77 -18.28
N GLU A 255 8.84 -18.89 -19.15
CA GLU A 255 8.21 -17.76 -19.84
C GLU A 255 7.57 -16.77 -18.85
N GLN A 256 6.84 -17.28 -17.87
CA GLN A 256 6.24 -16.46 -16.81
C GLN A 256 7.30 -15.80 -15.92
N ILE A 257 8.40 -16.50 -15.64
CA ILE A 257 9.54 -15.93 -14.90
C ILE A 257 10.14 -14.76 -15.68
N GLN A 258 10.39 -14.94 -16.99
CA GLN A 258 10.93 -13.88 -17.83
C GLN A 258 9.97 -12.68 -17.93
N GLU A 259 8.68 -12.91 -17.99
CA GLU A 259 7.65 -11.87 -17.93
C GLU A 259 7.77 -11.04 -16.62
N GLN A 260 7.90 -11.70 -15.46
CA GLN A 260 8.07 -11.02 -14.18
C GLN A 260 9.40 -10.25 -14.10
N LEU A 261 10.50 -10.85 -14.53
CA LEU A 261 11.80 -10.20 -14.55
C LEU A 261 11.81 -8.95 -15.45
N ALA A 262 11.06 -8.96 -16.55
CA ALA A 262 10.96 -7.82 -17.45
C ALA A 262 10.30 -6.58 -16.78
N ILE A 263 9.32 -6.77 -15.88
CA ILE A 263 8.73 -5.69 -15.11
C ILE A 263 9.81 -5.02 -14.24
N TYR A 264 10.57 -5.83 -13.50
CA TYR A 264 11.63 -5.31 -12.63
C TYR A 264 12.80 -4.72 -13.42
N GLN A 265 13.12 -5.26 -14.62
CA GLN A 265 14.14 -4.66 -15.48
C GLN A 265 13.76 -3.23 -15.88
N ALA A 266 12.50 -2.99 -16.27
CA ALA A 266 12.04 -1.65 -16.61
C ALA A 266 12.15 -0.67 -15.43
N LEU A 267 11.89 -1.13 -14.21
CA LEU A 267 12.04 -0.33 -12.99
C LEU A 267 13.50 -0.08 -12.62
N VAL A 268 14.38 -1.07 -12.81
CA VAL A 268 15.83 -0.93 -12.63
C VAL A 268 16.40 0.07 -13.65
N ASP A 269 15.97 -0.02 -14.91
CA ASP A 269 16.39 0.91 -15.98
C ASP A 269 15.92 2.35 -15.71
N GLU A 270 14.79 2.51 -15.00
CA GLU A 270 14.30 3.83 -14.56
C GLU A 270 15.07 4.38 -13.35
N GLY A 271 15.81 3.55 -12.61
CA GLY A 271 16.68 3.96 -11.52
C GLY A 271 16.07 3.85 -10.12
N VAL A 272 15.14 2.91 -9.89
CA VAL A 272 14.62 2.64 -8.53
C VAL A 272 15.76 2.22 -7.59
N GLN A 273 15.66 2.65 -6.33
CA GLN A 273 16.78 2.57 -5.40
C GLN A 273 16.71 1.40 -4.40
N VAL A 274 15.52 0.85 -4.17
CA VAL A 274 15.29 -0.30 -3.29
C VAL A 274 14.38 -1.28 -4.00
N ILE A 275 14.56 -2.58 -3.80
CA ILE A 275 13.62 -3.62 -4.24
C ILE A 275 13.39 -4.56 -3.07
N MET A 276 12.11 -4.75 -2.69
CA MET A 276 11.70 -5.64 -1.63
C MET A 276 11.41 -7.04 -2.17
N LEU A 277 11.93 -8.07 -1.50
CA LEU A 277 11.69 -9.47 -1.87
C LEU A 277 10.28 -9.92 -1.47
N SER A 278 9.74 -10.90 -2.19
CA SER A 278 8.44 -11.48 -1.87
C SER A 278 8.51 -12.47 -0.70
N HIS A 279 7.47 -12.49 0.13
CA HIS A 279 7.24 -13.59 1.08
C HIS A 279 7.06 -14.95 0.40
N SER A 280 6.63 -14.95 -0.87
CA SER A 280 6.29 -16.17 -1.60
C SER A 280 7.50 -17.03 -1.89
N SER A 281 7.26 -18.32 -2.09
CA SER A 281 8.24 -19.21 -2.71
C SER A 281 8.12 -19.15 -4.22
N LEU A 282 9.21 -19.43 -4.91
CA LEU A 282 9.24 -19.64 -6.36
C LEU A 282 9.70 -21.06 -6.64
N ASN A 283 8.80 -21.88 -7.20
CA ASN A 283 9.07 -23.29 -7.51
C ASN A 283 9.67 -24.05 -6.31
N GLY A 284 9.11 -23.84 -5.13
CA GLY A 284 9.48 -24.49 -3.87
C GLY A 284 10.64 -23.86 -3.09
N THR A 285 11.24 -22.75 -3.57
CA THR A 285 12.33 -22.06 -2.85
C THR A 285 11.84 -20.69 -2.39
N LYS A 286 11.96 -20.38 -1.10
CA LYS A 286 11.62 -19.04 -0.55
C LYS A 286 12.45 -17.97 -1.25
N MET A 287 11.83 -16.85 -1.62
CA MET A 287 12.55 -15.80 -2.34
C MET A 287 13.69 -15.20 -1.52
N HIS A 288 13.57 -15.14 -0.19
CA HIS A 288 14.59 -14.63 0.72
C HIS A 288 15.85 -15.48 0.83
N GLU A 289 15.83 -16.73 0.37
CA GLU A 289 17.00 -17.61 0.27
C GLU A 289 17.37 -17.95 -1.19
N ASN A 290 16.68 -17.35 -2.16
CA ASN A 290 16.83 -17.66 -3.58
C ASN A 290 18.01 -16.90 -4.20
N ALA A 291 19.22 -17.33 -3.89
CA ALA A 291 20.46 -16.72 -4.39
C ALA A 291 20.52 -16.59 -5.92
N LYS A 292 19.88 -17.52 -6.67
CA LYS A 292 19.84 -17.46 -8.15
C LYS A 292 19.18 -16.18 -8.64
N TYR A 293 17.97 -15.88 -8.17
CA TYR A 293 17.21 -14.75 -8.69
C TYR A 293 17.67 -13.42 -8.10
N ILE A 294 18.14 -13.41 -6.85
CA ILE A 294 18.79 -12.22 -6.27
C ILE A 294 20.08 -11.88 -7.03
N SER A 295 20.84 -12.91 -7.45
CA SER A 295 22.03 -12.71 -8.31
C SER A 295 21.66 -12.17 -9.69
N ILE A 296 20.60 -12.67 -10.33
CA ILE A 296 20.08 -12.13 -11.58
C ILE A 296 19.75 -10.64 -11.41
N LEU A 297 19.00 -10.29 -10.37
CA LEU A 297 18.65 -8.89 -10.08
C LEU A 297 19.90 -8.00 -9.95
N LYS A 298 20.85 -8.40 -9.12
CA LYS A 298 22.05 -7.60 -8.86
C LYS A 298 23.03 -7.53 -10.02
N ASN A 299 23.28 -8.67 -10.68
CA ASN A 299 24.37 -8.82 -11.65
C ASN A 299 23.88 -8.70 -13.09
N ASP A 300 22.88 -9.48 -13.50
CA ASP A 300 22.44 -9.55 -14.89
C ASP A 300 21.56 -8.34 -15.25
N MET A 301 20.64 -7.95 -14.36
CA MET A 301 19.79 -6.76 -14.52
C MET A 301 20.50 -5.46 -14.12
N GLY A 302 21.66 -5.56 -13.45
CA GLY A 302 22.52 -4.42 -13.11
C GLY A 302 22.02 -3.56 -11.94
N PHE A 303 21.11 -4.06 -11.11
CA PHE A 303 20.58 -3.32 -9.96
C PHE A 303 21.67 -2.94 -8.95
N LYS A 304 21.80 -1.65 -8.63
CA LYS A 304 22.84 -1.10 -7.74
C LYS A 304 22.31 -0.68 -6.37
N GLY A 305 20.97 -0.69 -6.19
CA GLY A 305 20.32 -0.31 -4.95
C GLY A 305 20.28 -1.42 -3.91
N ILE A 306 19.42 -1.25 -2.92
CA ILE A 306 19.26 -2.14 -1.76
C ILE A 306 18.27 -3.27 -2.10
N VAL A 307 18.67 -4.51 -1.87
CA VAL A 307 17.75 -5.65 -1.79
C VAL A 307 17.29 -5.77 -0.35
N LEU A 308 15.99 -5.45 -0.14
CA LEU A 308 15.34 -5.40 1.17
C LEU A 308 14.55 -6.69 1.41
N SER A 309 14.61 -7.25 2.60
CA SER A 309 13.68 -8.32 2.99
C SER A 309 12.27 -7.75 3.20
N ASP A 310 11.26 -8.62 3.16
CA ASP A 310 9.92 -8.27 3.64
C ASP A 310 9.80 -8.55 5.15
N TRP A 311 8.75 -8.05 5.79
CA TRP A 311 8.50 -8.08 7.22
C TRP A 311 8.62 -9.49 7.80
N ASP A 312 9.65 -9.70 8.63
CA ASP A 312 9.98 -10.97 9.31
C ASP A 312 10.08 -12.21 8.39
N SER A 313 10.13 -12.05 7.07
CA SER A 313 10.17 -13.16 6.11
C SER A 313 11.35 -14.10 6.29
N ILE A 314 12.45 -13.60 6.85
CA ILE A 314 13.63 -14.40 7.16
C ILE A 314 13.32 -15.58 8.07
N MET A 315 12.32 -15.45 8.95
CA MET A 315 11.87 -16.53 9.83
C MET A 315 11.37 -17.77 9.07
N ASN A 316 10.93 -17.60 7.82
CA ASN A 316 10.30 -18.63 7.01
C ASN A 316 11.27 -19.27 5.98
N CYS A 317 12.57 -18.96 6.02
CA CYS A 317 13.58 -19.65 5.23
C CYS A 317 13.81 -21.08 5.69
N SER A 318 14.56 -21.87 4.91
CA SER A 318 14.69 -23.32 5.11
C SER A 318 15.70 -23.76 6.17
N GLY A 319 16.37 -22.84 6.85
CA GLY A 319 17.33 -23.14 7.94
C GLY A 319 16.66 -23.80 9.15
N GLU A 320 17.46 -24.54 9.93
CA GLU A 320 16.96 -25.21 11.14
C GLU A 320 16.72 -24.22 12.30
N THR A 321 17.41 -23.08 12.30
CA THR A 321 17.34 -22.04 13.32
C THR A 321 17.19 -20.67 12.67
N TYR A 322 16.79 -19.66 13.46
CA TYR A 322 16.75 -18.27 12.99
C TYR A 322 18.15 -17.78 12.59
N GLU A 323 19.22 -18.20 13.31
CA GLU A 323 20.61 -17.93 12.91
C GLU A 323 20.92 -18.46 11.50
N ASP A 324 20.56 -19.72 11.21
CA ASP A 324 20.76 -20.31 9.89
C ASP A 324 20.00 -19.52 8.81
N ASN A 325 18.78 -19.10 9.10
CA ASN A 325 17.96 -18.31 8.19
C ASN A 325 18.59 -16.94 7.88
N VAL A 326 19.11 -16.25 8.90
CA VAL A 326 19.82 -14.97 8.72
C VAL A 326 21.04 -15.16 7.82
N ILE A 327 21.85 -16.21 8.08
CA ILE A 327 23.04 -16.50 7.28
C ILE A 327 22.67 -16.87 5.84
N LEU A 328 21.62 -17.68 5.63
CA LEU A 328 21.10 -18.00 4.30
C LEU A 328 20.68 -16.72 3.55
N GLY A 329 19.91 -15.85 4.19
CA GLY A 329 19.43 -14.60 3.58
C GLY A 329 20.58 -13.65 3.19
N VAL A 330 21.56 -13.45 4.09
CA VAL A 330 22.75 -12.64 3.78
C VAL A 330 23.52 -13.23 2.59
N ASN A 331 23.77 -14.52 2.60
CA ASN A 331 24.52 -15.20 1.54
C ASN A 331 23.73 -15.28 0.22
N ALA A 332 22.38 -15.31 0.28
CA ALA A 332 21.55 -15.20 -0.91
C ALA A 332 21.64 -13.80 -1.57
N GLY A 333 22.01 -12.78 -0.81
CA GLY A 333 22.24 -11.44 -1.34
C GLY A 333 21.35 -10.32 -0.76
N ILE A 334 20.62 -10.56 0.33
CA ILE A 334 19.86 -9.53 1.04
C ILE A 334 20.82 -8.51 1.63
N ASP A 335 20.52 -7.23 1.43
CA ASP A 335 21.36 -6.13 1.90
C ASP A 335 20.82 -5.50 3.19
N MET A 336 19.50 -5.48 3.35
CA MET A 336 18.85 -4.90 4.53
C MET A 336 17.70 -5.80 5.00
N PHE A 337 17.60 -5.96 6.32
CA PHE A 337 16.64 -6.83 6.98
C PHE A 337 15.53 -6.00 7.62
N MET A 338 14.31 -6.14 7.14
CA MET A 338 13.09 -5.61 7.75
C MET A 338 12.64 -6.58 8.84
N THR A 339 12.84 -6.21 10.09
CA THR A 339 12.53 -7.07 11.24
C THR A 339 11.80 -6.29 12.32
N ASP A 340 10.83 -6.94 12.97
CA ASP A 340 10.11 -6.35 14.09
C ASP A 340 10.91 -6.45 15.39
N THR A 341 10.95 -7.62 16.01
CA THR A 341 11.55 -7.81 17.35
C THR A 341 12.97 -8.37 17.30
N GLU A 342 13.36 -9.07 16.25
CA GLU A 342 14.58 -9.86 16.16
C GLU A 342 15.77 -9.13 15.52
N HIS A 343 15.72 -7.80 15.39
CA HIS A 343 16.78 -7.03 14.73
C HIS A 343 18.14 -7.13 15.45
N GLU A 344 18.17 -7.18 16.78
CA GLU A 344 19.42 -7.34 17.54
C GLU A 344 20.00 -8.75 17.42
N GLU A 345 19.14 -9.79 17.40
CA GLU A 345 19.57 -11.16 17.13
C GLU A 345 20.11 -11.30 15.72
N ALA A 346 19.42 -10.76 14.72
CA ALA A 346 19.88 -10.78 13.35
C ALA A 346 21.24 -10.09 13.18
N ARG A 347 21.39 -8.89 13.78
CA ARG A 347 22.68 -8.17 13.82
C ARG A 347 23.80 -9.00 14.42
N ARG A 348 23.54 -9.63 15.57
CA ARG A 348 24.49 -10.49 16.26
C ARG A 348 24.90 -11.69 15.40
N TYR A 349 23.96 -12.39 14.77
CA TYR A 349 24.23 -13.53 13.90
C TYR A 349 25.04 -13.17 12.66
N ILE A 350 24.81 -11.97 12.10
CA ILE A 350 25.65 -11.45 11.00
C ILE A 350 27.10 -11.28 11.48
N ILE A 351 27.31 -10.65 12.63
CA ILE A 351 28.64 -10.43 13.20
C ILE A 351 29.36 -11.77 13.49
N GLU A 352 28.67 -12.71 14.12
CA GLU A 352 29.19 -14.05 14.42
C GLU A 352 29.51 -14.83 13.14
N GLY A 353 28.60 -14.79 12.16
CA GLY A 353 28.78 -15.45 10.85
C GLY A 353 29.99 -14.91 10.06
N VAL A 354 30.31 -13.62 10.19
CA VAL A 354 31.53 -13.06 9.59
C VAL A 354 32.77 -13.52 10.38
N LYS A 355 32.74 -13.47 11.72
CA LYS A 355 33.88 -13.85 12.57
C LYS A 355 34.27 -15.35 12.44
N ASP A 356 33.31 -16.21 12.18
CA ASP A 356 33.53 -17.65 11.98
C ASP A 356 33.65 -18.10 10.52
N GLY A 357 33.48 -17.15 9.57
CA GLY A 357 33.68 -17.38 8.14
C GLY A 357 32.47 -17.97 7.39
N ARG A 358 31.31 -18.09 8.00
CA ARG A 358 30.06 -18.49 7.33
C ARG A 358 29.50 -17.38 6.42
N ILE A 359 29.85 -16.12 6.68
CA ILE A 359 29.57 -14.96 5.83
C ILE A 359 30.90 -14.32 5.46
N SER A 360 31.09 -13.99 4.18
CA SER A 360 32.33 -13.32 3.74
C SER A 360 32.26 -11.80 4.05
N GLU A 361 33.41 -11.19 4.37
CA GLU A 361 33.51 -9.73 4.52
C GLU A 361 33.11 -9.00 3.24
N ASP A 362 33.44 -9.54 2.06
CA ASP A 362 33.07 -8.96 0.76
C ASP A 362 31.54 -8.86 0.61
N ARG A 363 30.78 -9.85 1.13
CA ARG A 363 29.31 -9.82 1.08
C ARG A 363 28.75 -8.69 1.95
N ILE A 364 29.30 -8.48 3.14
CA ILE A 364 28.88 -7.39 4.04
C ILE A 364 29.29 -6.03 3.44
N ASN A 365 30.48 -5.94 2.88
CA ASN A 365 30.95 -4.73 2.22
C ASN A 365 30.06 -4.36 1.01
N ASP A 366 29.62 -5.34 0.19
CA ASP A 366 28.66 -5.10 -0.90
C ASP A 366 27.32 -4.56 -0.35
N ALA A 367 26.77 -5.18 0.71
CA ALA A 367 25.51 -4.72 1.31
C ALA A 367 25.60 -3.26 1.80
N VAL A 368 26.61 -2.99 2.62
CA VAL A 368 26.78 -1.66 3.22
C VAL A 368 27.09 -0.61 2.17
N THR A 369 27.90 -0.94 1.16
CA THR A 369 28.20 -0.01 0.05
C THR A 369 26.92 0.36 -0.71
N ARG A 370 26.00 -0.58 -0.94
CA ARG A 370 24.70 -0.32 -1.56
C ARG A 370 23.82 0.60 -0.70
N ILE A 371 23.75 0.33 0.60
CA ILE A 371 23.00 1.16 1.56
C ILE A 371 23.53 2.59 1.58
N ILE A 372 24.86 2.76 1.71
CA ILE A 372 25.50 4.08 1.71
C ILE A 372 25.28 4.81 0.36
N ARG A 373 25.36 4.07 -0.76
CA ARG A 373 25.09 4.64 -2.09
C ARG A 373 23.68 5.24 -2.16
N VAL A 374 22.65 4.50 -1.77
CA VAL A 374 21.26 5.00 -1.77
C VAL A 374 21.12 6.24 -0.88
N LYS A 375 21.74 6.26 0.31
CA LYS A 375 21.73 7.41 1.20
C LYS A 375 22.40 8.65 0.56
N LYS A 376 23.51 8.45 -0.18
CA LYS A 376 24.19 9.54 -0.90
C LYS A 376 23.37 10.05 -2.08
N GLU A 377 22.81 9.16 -2.88
CA GLU A 377 21.96 9.51 -4.03
C GLU A 377 20.71 10.27 -3.57
N ALA A 378 20.19 9.96 -2.39
CA ALA A 378 19.09 10.68 -1.75
C ALA A 378 19.51 12.01 -1.08
N GLY A 379 20.82 12.38 -1.12
CA GLY A 379 21.33 13.63 -0.57
C GLY A 379 21.39 13.69 0.96
N LEU A 380 21.22 12.56 1.66
CA LEU A 380 21.12 12.55 3.13
C LEU A 380 22.41 12.95 3.84
N PHE A 381 23.58 12.81 3.21
CA PHE A 381 24.86 13.27 3.78
C PHE A 381 25.03 14.78 3.71
N GLU A 382 24.45 15.43 2.71
CA GLU A 382 24.48 16.89 2.50
C GLU A 382 23.32 17.62 3.16
N ASP A 383 22.21 16.88 3.39
CA ASP A 383 20.97 17.41 3.98
C ASP A 383 20.22 16.32 4.76
N PRO A 384 20.75 15.89 5.92
CA PRO A 384 20.19 14.77 6.67
C PRO A 384 18.78 15.03 7.23
N TYR A 385 18.36 16.29 7.30
CA TYR A 385 17.04 16.71 7.79
C TYR A 385 16.06 17.06 6.66
N LEU A 386 16.46 16.88 5.40
CA LEU A 386 15.66 17.20 4.21
C LEU A 386 15.16 18.65 4.18
N GLU A 387 15.96 19.61 4.71
CA GLU A 387 15.58 21.02 4.77
C GLU A 387 15.63 21.71 3.39
N LYS A 388 16.47 21.20 2.48
CA LYS A 388 16.61 21.70 1.10
C LYS A 388 15.63 21.03 0.14
N LEU A 389 15.06 19.91 0.52
CA LEU A 389 14.08 19.21 -0.30
C LEU A 389 12.73 19.92 -0.14
N THR A 390 12.29 20.55 -1.22
CA THR A 390 11.03 21.32 -1.23
C THR A 390 9.96 20.54 -1.97
N PRO A 391 8.87 20.12 -1.31
CA PRO A 391 7.75 19.47 -1.96
C PRO A 391 7.14 20.38 -3.04
N SER A 392 6.68 19.78 -4.17
CA SER A 392 6.09 20.55 -5.27
C SER A 392 4.67 21.06 -4.98
N TYR A 393 3.98 20.44 -4.01
CA TYR A 393 2.61 20.77 -3.62
C TYR A 393 2.49 20.89 -2.11
N ASP A 394 1.47 21.62 -1.64
CA ASP A 394 1.08 21.61 -0.23
C ASP A 394 0.58 20.23 0.16
N TYR A 395 0.73 19.86 1.43
CA TYR A 395 0.22 18.58 1.97
C TYR A 395 -1.29 18.47 1.81
N GLY A 396 -1.77 17.35 1.27
CA GLY A 396 -3.19 17.13 0.99
C GLY A 396 -3.78 18.20 0.06
N SER A 397 -3.04 18.61 -0.96
CA SER A 397 -3.36 19.73 -1.83
C SER A 397 -4.71 19.59 -2.55
N ALA A 398 -5.31 20.72 -2.96
CA ALA A 398 -6.49 20.71 -3.82
C ALA A 398 -6.25 19.91 -5.12
N ARG A 399 -5.00 19.93 -5.64
CA ARG A 399 -4.64 19.15 -6.82
C ARG A 399 -4.68 17.64 -6.54
N SER A 400 -4.30 17.20 -5.34
CA SER A 400 -4.41 15.79 -4.92
C SER A 400 -5.87 15.33 -4.96
N HIS A 401 -6.81 16.14 -4.45
CA HIS A 401 -8.25 15.86 -4.53
C HIS A 401 -8.77 15.80 -5.97
N GLU A 402 -8.35 16.74 -6.83
CA GLU A 402 -8.74 16.77 -8.25
C GLU A 402 -8.26 15.50 -8.98
N VAL A 403 -7.00 15.13 -8.84
CA VAL A 403 -6.41 13.95 -9.49
C VAL A 403 -7.02 12.66 -8.95
N ALA A 404 -7.21 12.55 -7.63
CA ALA A 404 -7.88 11.39 -7.04
C ALA A 404 -9.31 11.21 -7.58
N ARG A 405 -10.09 12.31 -7.67
CA ARG A 405 -11.45 12.31 -8.24
C ARG A 405 -11.47 11.93 -9.71
N GLN A 406 -10.54 12.47 -10.50
CA GLN A 406 -10.43 12.15 -11.93
C GLN A 406 -10.08 10.67 -12.13
N LEU A 407 -9.02 10.16 -11.48
CA LEU A 407 -8.63 8.75 -11.53
C LEU A 407 -9.77 7.82 -11.11
N ALA A 408 -10.50 8.18 -10.05
CA ALA A 408 -11.66 7.41 -9.62
C ALA A 408 -12.74 7.35 -10.71
N ALA A 409 -13.14 8.50 -11.28
CA ALA A 409 -14.18 8.57 -12.31
C ALA A 409 -13.78 7.83 -13.60
N GLU A 410 -12.53 7.97 -14.04
CA GLU A 410 -11.98 7.28 -15.22
C GLU A 410 -11.89 5.76 -15.00
N SER A 411 -11.66 5.30 -13.77
CA SER A 411 -11.50 3.89 -13.43
C SER A 411 -12.80 3.09 -13.35
N PHE A 412 -13.95 3.74 -13.28
CA PHE A 412 -15.23 3.04 -13.14
C PHE A 412 -15.55 2.23 -14.39
N VAL A 413 -15.80 0.93 -14.21
CA VAL A 413 -16.05 0.00 -15.31
C VAL A 413 -17.54 -0.30 -15.41
N PRO A 414 -18.23 0.15 -16.47
CA PRO A 414 -19.61 -0.24 -16.71
C PRO A 414 -19.66 -1.72 -17.12
N LEU A 415 -20.30 -2.55 -16.28
CA LEU A 415 -20.52 -3.98 -16.53
C LEU A 415 -21.86 -4.24 -17.24
N LYS A 416 -22.82 -3.36 -17.06
CA LYS A 416 -24.11 -3.34 -17.77
C LYS A 416 -24.59 -1.91 -17.88
N VAL A 417 -25.13 -1.54 -19.03
CA VAL A 417 -25.60 -0.18 -19.32
C VAL A 417 -27.08 -0.16 -19.67
N SER A 418 -27.77 0.92 -19.32
CA SER A 418 -29.14 1.19 -19.71
C SER A 418 -29.43 2.70 -19.73
N ASP A 419 -30.55 3.10 -20.34
CA ASP A 419 -30.99 4.52 -20.37
C ASP A 419 -31.32 5.07 -18.97
N ASN A 420 -31.58 4.19 -18.01
CA ASN A 420 -31.89 4.54 -16.63
C ASN A 420 -30.67 4.73 -15.74
N MET A 421 -29.45 4.55 -16.27
CA MET A 421 -28.22 4.57 -15.48
C MET A 421 -27.90 5.96 -14.92
N TYR A 422 -28.36 7.02 -15.56
CA TYR A 422 -27.99 8.39 -15.24
C TYR A 422 -29.07 9.14 -14.45
N ILE A 423 -28.63 9.93 -13.47
CA ILE A 423 -29.49 10.81 -12.69
C ILE A 423 -29.76 12.09 -13.48
N LYS A 424 -31.05 12.42 -13.65
CA LYS A 424 -31.51 13.60 -14.39
C LYS A 424 -32.25 14.57 -13.46
N PRO A 425 -32.30 15.86 -13.80
CA PRO A 425 -33.14 16.82 -13.05
C PRO A 425 -34.59 16.35 -12.95
N GLY A 426 -35.17 16.52 -11.76
CA GLY A 426 -36.54 16.09 -11.43
C GLY A 426 -36.68 14.68 -10.92
N MET A 427 -35.63 13.84 -11.02
CA MET A 427 -35.67 12.46 -10.54
C MET A 427 -35.62 12.37 -9.01
N LYS A 428 -36.31 11.36 -8.47
CA LYS A 428 -36.17 10.88 -7.10
C LYS A 428 -35.40 9.58 -7.08
N VAL A 429 -34.25 9.60 -6.42
CA VAL A 429 -33.31 8.47 -6.35
C VAL A 429 -33.35 7.88 -4.95
N TYR A 430 -33.79 6.64 -4.84
CA TYR A 430 -33.68 5.91 -3.57
C TYR A 430 -32.29 5.26 -3.50
N VAL A 431 -31.49 5.62 -2.49
CA VAL A 431 -30.15 5.07 -2.28
C VAL A 431 -30.22 3.95 -1.24
N ALA A 432 -29.78 2.75 -1.62
CA ALA A 432 -29.80 1.54 -0.82
C ALA A 432 -28.45 0.87 -0.76
N GLY A 433 -28.26 0.04 0.24
CA GLY A 433 -27.11 -0.83 0.39
C GLY A 433 -26.04 -0.31 1.34
N PRO A 434 -25.27 -1.24 1.96
CA PRO A 434 -24.36 -0.90 3.05
C PRO A 434 -23.12 -0.11 2.59
N ALA A 435 -22.75 -0.18 1.30
CA ALA A 435 -21.64 0.59 0.76
C ALA A 435 -22.01 2.06 0.41
N ALA A 436 -23.29 2.46 0.55
CA ALA A 436 -23.75 3.80 0.21
C ALA A 436 -23.20 4.89 1.14
N ASP A 437 -23.09 4.59 2.42
CA ASP A 437 -22.62 5.50 3.48
C ASP A 437 -21.41 4.90 4.21
N ASP A 438 -20.38 4.52 3.45
CA ASP A 438 -19.19 3.82 3.97
C ASP A 438 -17.94 4.27 3.22
N VAL A 439 -17.23 5.27 3.76
CA VAL A 439 -15.98 5.78 3.19
C VAL A 439 -14.84 4.76 3.39
N GLY A 440 -14.86 4.02 4.50
CA GLY A 440 -13.87 2.98 4.75
C GLY A 440 -13.92 1.89 3.68
N ALA A 441 -15.13 1.48 3.25
CA ALA A 441 -15.29 0.54 2.15
C ALA A 441 -14.76 1.10 0.82
N LEU A 442 -14.97 2.40 0.52
CA LEU A 442 -14.43 3.05 -0.67
C LEU A 442 -12.89 3.08 -0.69
N CYS A 443 -12.26 3.18 0.48
CA CYS A 443 -10.80 3.25 0.61
C CYS A 443 -10.12 1.88 0.68
N GLY A 444 -10.81 0.83 1.14
CA GLY A 444 -10.23 -0.52 1.24
C GLY A 444 -9.18 -0.67 2.35
N GLY A 445 -8.23 -1.56 2.15
CA GLY A 445 -7.08 -1.76 3.04
C GLY A 445 -5.99 -0.69 2.86
N TRP A 446 -4.90 -0.77 3.65
CA TRP A 446 -3.77 0.16 3.60
C TRP A 446 -4.18 1.64 3.76
N THR A 447 -5.12 1.88 4.69
CA THR A 447 -5.59 3.20 5.11
C THR A 447 -5.06 3.54 6.51
N ASN A 448 -5.76 4.41 7.25
CA ASN A 448 -5.41 4.77 8.64
C ASN A 448 -5.32 3.53 9.57
N TRP A 449 -5.98 2.46 9.22
CA TRP A 449 -5.80 1.14 9.78
C TRP A 449 -5.31 0.18 8.68
N TRP A 450 -4.26 -0.59 8.94
CA TRP A 450 -3.64 -1.48 7.95
C TRP A 450 -4.65 -2.37 7.19
N GLN A 451 -5.57 -3.03 7.93
CA GLN A 451 -6.62 -3.86 7.31
C GLN A 451 -7.73 -3.03 6.64
N GLY A 452 -7.76 -1.70 6.85
CA GLY A 452 -8.92 -0.89 6.59
C GLY A 452 -10.08 -1.22 7.55
N MET A 453 -11.01 -0.32 7.72
CA MET A 453 -12.22 -0.53 8.50
C MET A 453 -13.40 0.14 7.80
N SER A 454 -14.50 -0.59 7.64
CA SER A 454 -15.77 0.01 7.22
C SER A 454 -16.34 0.91 8.32
N ASP A 455 -17.15 1.89 7.96
CA ASP A 455 -17.79 2.76 8.93
C ASP A 455 -18.72 1.97 9.89
N THR A 456 -19.31 0.88 9.40
CA THR A 456 -20.08 -0.06 10.21
C THR A 456 -19.22 -0.77 11.25
N GLU A 457 -18.04 -1.28 10.88
CA GLU A 457 -17.11 -1.91 11.82
C GLU A 457 -16.63 -0.94 12.89
N ILE A 458 -16.31 0.31 12.52
CA ILE A 458 -15.91 1.37 13.45
C ILE A 458 -17.04 1.67 14.44
N SER A 459 -18.27 1.80 13.97
CA SER A 459 -19.46 2.03 14.81
C SER A 459 -19.70 0.89 15.80
N ASP A 460 -19.53 -0.37 15.35
CA ASP A 460 -19.72 -1.56 16.18
C ASP A 460 -18.77 -1.65 17.37
N ILE A 461 -17.56 -1.06 17.27
CA ILE A 461 -16.58 -1.01 18.36
C ILE A 461 -16.69 0.25 19.20
N GLY A 462 -17.65 1.13 18.89
CA GLY A 462 -17.96 2.33 19.68
C GLY A 462 -16.93 3.46 19.60
N LEU A 463 -16.12 3.48 18.54
CA LEU A 463 -15.11 4.51 18.33
C LEU A 463 -15.63 5.58 17.36
N PRO A 464 -15.14 6.84 17.45
CA PRO A 464 -15.47 7.86 16.48
C PRO A 464 -14.91 7.52 15.09
N ALA A 465 -15.77 7.41 14.08
CA ALA A 465 -15.37 7.06 12.71
C ALA A 465 -14.22 7.91 12.19
N LYS A 466 -14.22 9.21 12.45
CA LYS A 466 -13.18 10.16 12.05
C LYS A 466 -11.75 9.83 12.56
N HIS A 467 -11.60 8.93 13.52
CA HIS A 467 -10.27 8.54 14.01
C HIS A 467 -9.65 7.40 13.19
N PHE A 468 -10.46 6.64 12.48
CA PHE A 468 -10.03 5.41 11.81
C PHE A 468 -10.27 5.41 10.30
N ARG A 469 -11.08 6.34 9.79
CA ARG A 469 -11.31 6.49 8.37
C ARG A 469 -10.56 7.69 7.80
N SER A 470 -10.18 7.58 6.55
CA SER A 470 -9.71 8.71 5.76
C SER A 470 -10.84 9.71 5.52
N GLU A 471 -10.53 10.99 5.43
CA GLU A 471 -11.51 12.06 5.24
C GLU A 471 -11.99 12.10 3.78
N GLY A 472 -13.31 12.13 3.58
CA GLY A 472 -13.96 12.22 2.27
C GLY A 472 -15.47 11.99 2.40
N PRO A 473 -16.28 12.36 1.41
CA PRO A 473 -17.71 12.10 1.43
C PRO A 473 -18.00 10.65 1.03
N SER A 474 -18.99 10.05 1.71
CA SER A 474 -19.61 8.82 1.23
C SER A 474 -20.39 9.06 -0.07
N ILE A 475 -20.83 7.99 -0.75
CA ILE A 475 -21.65 8.10 -1.96
C ILE A 475 -22.94 8.88 -1.66
N VAL A 476 -23.61 8.57 -0.56
CA VAL A 476 -24.87 9.23 -0.22
C VAL A 476 -24.67 10.70 0.22
N GLU A 477 -23.58 11.00 0.91
CA GLU A 477 -23.22 12.38 1.27
C GLU A 477 -22.94 13.23 0.03
N ALA A 478 -22.13 12.73 -0.90
CA ALA A 478 -21.81 13.41 -2.14
C ALA A 478 -23.06 13.63 -3.02
N LEU A 479 -23.94 12.62 -3.14
CA LEU A 479 -25.20 12.74 -3.87
C LEU A 479 -26.14 13.77 -3.23
N LYS A 480 -26.29 13.79 -1.90
CA LYS A 480 -27.08 14.80 -1.18
C LYS A 480 -26.54 16.21 -1.39
N ALA A 481 -25.21 16.38 -1.35
CA ALA A 481 -24.59 17.68 -1.60
C ALA A 481 -24.86 18.18 -3.03
N ALA A 482 -24.81 17.27 -4.02
CA ALA A 482 -25.05 17.62 -5.43
C ALA A 482 -26.54 17.80 -5.78
N ALA A 483 -27.45 17.24 -5.00
CA ALA A 483 -28.88 17.20 -5.32
C ALA A 483 -29.53 18.59 -5.51
N ALA A 484 -29.15 19.58 -4.69
CA ALA A 484 -29.70 20.93 -4.77
C ALA A 484 -29.37 21.63 -6.10
N GLU A 485 -28.13 21.51 -6.56
CA GLU A 485 -27.68 22.09 -7.84
C GLU A 485 -28.13 21.23 -9.04
N GLY A 486 -28.13 19.90 -8.88
CA GLY A 486 -28.54 18.96 -9.90
C GLY A 486 -30.03 18.86 -10.15
N GLY A 487 -30.86 19.44 -9.25
CA GLY A 487 -32.32 19.46 -9.37
C GLY A 487 -32.95 18.06 -9.24
N PHE A 488 -32.34 17.15 -8.49
CA PHE A 488 -32.87 15.81 -8.18
C PHE A 488 -33.03 15.65 -6.65
N GLU A 489 -33.70 14.58 -6.22
CA GLU A 489 -33.95 14.31 -4.81
C GLU A 489 -33.35 12.97 -4.39
N ILE A 490 -32.64 12.95 -3.25
CA ILE A 490 -32.06 11.71 -2.66
C ILE A 490 -32.92 11.27 -1.48
N ILE A 491 -33.40 10.05 -1.52
CA ILE A 491 -34.23 9.42 -0.51
C ILE A 491 -33.49 8.20 0.05
N THR A 492 -33.45 8.07 1.37
CA THR A 492 -32.83 6.95 2.08
C THR A 492 -33.81 6.20 3.01
N ASP A 493 -35.04 6.72 3.16
CA ASP A 493 -36.09 6.07 3.96
C ASP A 493 -36.79 4.97 3.16
N PRO A 494 -36.68 3.68 3.59
CA PRO A 494 -37.30 2.56 2.89
C PRO A 494 -38.82 2.68 2.71
N ALA A 495 -39.50 3.39 3.60
CA ALA A 495 -40.94 3.61 3.50
C ALA A 495 -41.33 4.47 2.28
N GLN A 496 -40.38 5.16 1.66
CA GLN A 496 -40.61 6.06 0.52
C GLN A 496 -40.16 5.46 -0.82
N ILE A 497 -39.66 4.24 -0.85
CA ILE A 497 -39.11 3.58 -2.07
C ILE A 497 -40.10 3.57 -3.23
N ASP A 498 -41.41 3.42 -2.95
CA ASP A 498 -42.47 3.42 -3.98
C ASP A 498 -42.60 4.78 -4.70
N SER A 499 -42.16 5.87 -4.06
CA SER A 499 -42.23 7.23 -4.63
C SER A 499 -41.03 7.56 -5.51
N CYS A 500 -39.98 6.70 -5.54
CA CYS A 500 -38.76 6.93 -6.28
C CYS A 500 -38.84 6.46 -7.74
N ASP A 501 -38.04 7.10 -8.61
CA ASP A 501 -37.96 6.75 -10.03
C ASP A 501 -37.00 5.59 -10.25
N ILE A 502 -35.87 5.59 -9.52
CA ILE A 502 -34.84 4.54 -9.57
C ILE A 502 -34.33 4.16 -8.18
N VAL A 503 -33.78 2.97 -8.07
CA VAL A 503 -32.98 2.51 -6.93
C VAL A 503 -31.50 2.54 -7.32
N LEU A 504 -30.68 3.27 -6.57
CA LEU A 504 -29.23 3.20 -6.61
C LEU A 504 -28.78 2.24 -5.51
N LEU A 505 -28.35 1.04 -5.91
CA LEU A 505 -27.95 -0.04 -5.01
C LEU A 505 -26.43 -0.05 -4.85
N CYS A 506 -25.91 0.26 -3.65
CA CYS A 506 -24.50 0.27 -3.34
C CYS A 506 -24.13 -0.94 -2.47
N VAL A 507 -23.42 -1.90 -3.04
CA VAL A 507 -23.00 -3.16 -2.40
C VAL A 507 -21.51 -3.39 -2.58
N GLY A 508 -20.90 -4.23 -1.76
CA GLY A 508 -19.44 -4.43 -1.89
C GLY A 508 -18.86 -5.40 -0.89
N GLU A 509 -17.54 -5.35 -0.78
CA GLU A 509 -16.75 -6.08 0.21
C GLU A 509 -16.33 -5.15 1.35
N ILE A 510 -16.16 -5.73 2.56
CA ILE A 510 -15.49 -5.05 3.67
C ILE A 510 -14.02 -4.80 3.30
N PRO A 511 -13.36 -3.78 3.87
CA PRO A 511 -11.92 -3.61 3.73
C PRO A 511 -11.13 -4.81 4.26
N TYR A 512 -9.99 -5.10 3.64
CA TYR A 512 -9.03 -6.14 4.08
C TYR A 512 -7.65 -5.83 3.50
N ALA A 513 -6.60 -6.37 4.12
CA ALA A 513 -5.25 -6.40 3.56
C ALA A 513 -4.66 -7.80 3.68
N GLU A 514 -3.75 -8.15 2.75
CA GLU A 514 -2.98 -9.39 2.71
C GLU A 514 -3.86 -10.65 2.79
N TRP A 515 -3.40 -11.69 3.52
CA TRP A 515 -4.10 -12.99 3.67
C TRP A 515 -5.51 -12.87 4.26
N TYR A 516 -5.84 -11.78 4.96
CA TYR A 516 -7.20 -11.55 5.47
C TYR A 516 -8.22 -11.40 4.33
N GLY A 517 -7.77 -10.97 3.16
CA GLY A 517 -8.60 -10.85 1.97
C GLY A 517 -8.71 -12.15 1.16
N ASP A 518 -7.90 -13.18 1.44
CA ASP A 518 -7.99 -14.46 0.73
C ASP A 518 -9.36 -15.08 0.89
N THR A 519 -9.96 -15.54 -0.21
CA THR A 519 -11.27 -16.16 -0.20
C THR A 519 -11.36 -17.33 -1.19
N LYS A 520 -12.16 -18.33 -0.86
CA LYS A 520 -12.44 -19.44 -1.78
C LYS A 520 -13.37 -19.03 -2.92
N GLU A 521 -14.27 -18.10 -2.64
CA GLU A 521 -15.27 -17.61 -3.58
C GLU A 521 -15.46 -16.09 -3.37
N PRO A 522 -14.96 -15.24 -4.29
CA PRO A 522 -15.20 -13.81 -4.23
C PRO A 522 -16.67 -13.53 -4.58
N SER A 523 -17.49 -13.19 -3.61
CA SER A 523 -18.91 -12.93 -3.82
C SER A 523 -19.47 -11.88 -2.85
N LEU A 524 -20.48 -11.13 -3.30
CA LEU A 524 -21.14 -10.07 -2.52
C LEU A 524 -21.78 -10.55 -1.21
N THR A 525 -22.09 -11.84 -1.11
CA THR A 525 -22.71 -12.44 0.08
C THR A 525 -21.82 -13.48 0.74
N GLY A 526 -20.55 -13.53 0.36
CA GLY A 526 -19.52 -14.41 0.93
C GLY A 526 -18.88 -13.83 2.20
N ALA A 527 -17.74 -14.38 2.56
CA ALA A 527 -17.04 -14.06 3.80
C ALA A 527 -16.61 -12.58 3.91
N HIS A 528 -16.35 -11.93 2.78
CA HIS A 528 -15.92 -10.52 2.70
C HIS A 528 -17.06 -9.58 2.25
N GLY A 529 -18.26 -10.09 1.90
CA GLY A 529 -19.39 -9.22 1.59
C GLY A 529 -19.79 -8.38 2.80
N ILE A 530 -20.06 -7.07 2.58
CA ILE A 530 -20.55 -6.20 3.65
C ILE A 530 -21.88 -6.74 4.18
N THR A 531 -22.02 -6.78 5.50
CA THR A 531 -23.28 -7.18 6.14
C THR A 531 -24.41 -6.27 5.67
N GLY A 532 -25.53 -6.86 5.20
CA GLY A 532 -26.66 -6.12 4.62
C GLY A 532 -26.72 -6.15 3.09
N ASN A 533 -25.66 -6.64 2.39
CA ASN A 533 -25.72 -6.78 0.92
C ASN A 533 -26.92 -7.59 0.44
N ALA A 534 -27.16 -8.76 1.05
CA ALA A 534 -28.25 -9.67 0.64
C ALA A 534 -29.63 -9.03 0.83
N GLU A 535 -29.83 -8.35 1.93
CA GLU A 535 -31.04 -7.59 2.26
C GLU A 535 -31.28 -6.45 1.28
N ALA A 536 -30.23 -5.69 0.96
CA ALA A 536 -30.30 -4.57 0.03
C ALA A 536 -30.61 -5.04 -1.41
N ILE A 537 -29.96 -6.11 -1.87
CA ILE A 537 -30.26 -6.74 -3.18
C ILE A 537 -31.73 -7.22 -3.24
N THR A 538 -32.22 -7.82 -2.16
CA THR A 538 -33.59 -8.30 -2.06
C THR A 538 -34.60 -7.13 -2.05
N LEU A 539 -34.29 -6.05 -1.32
CA LEU A 539 -35.10 -4.83 -1.27
C LEU A 539 -35.20 -4.19 -2.67
N ALA A 540 -34.07 -4.00 -3.35
CA ALA A 540 -34.04 -3.44 -4.70
C ALA A 540 -34.88 -4.28 -5.68
N LYS A 541 -34.71 -5.60 -5.67
CA LYS A 541 -35.51 -6.52 -6.51
C LYS A 541 -37.01 -6.42 -6.23
N ASN A 542 -37.40 -6.39 -4.95
CA ASN A 542 -38.80 -6.38 -4.57
C ASN A 542 -39.50 -5.02 -4.80
N SER A 543 -38.75 -3.94 -4.95
CA SER A 543 -39.28 -2.61 -5.25
C SER A 543 -39.91 -2.56 -6.66
N GLY A 544 -39.49 -3.42 -7.58
CA GLY A 544 -39.91 -3.37 -8.98
C GLY A 544 -39.46 -2.11 -9.74
N LYS A 545 -38.57 -1.30 -9.14
CA LYS A 545 -38.02 -0.09 -9.76
C LYS A 545 -36.79 -0.42 -10.60
N PRO A 546 -36.50 0.36 -11.65
CA PRO A 546 -35.20 0.27 -12.30
C PRO A 546 -34.07 0.38 -11.28
N THR A 547 -33.09 -0.53 -11.38
CA THR A 547 -32.00 -0.63 -10.40
C THR A 547 -30.66 -0.39 -11.07
N VAL A 548 -29.92 0.60 -10.57
CA VAL A 548 -28.52 0.87 -10.93
C VAL A 548 -27.64 0.40 -9.77
N THR A 549 -26.77 -0.59 -10.03
CA THR A 549 -25.93 -1.17 -8.98
C THR A 549 -24.50 -0.65 -9.07
N LEU A 550 -23.98 -0.18 -7.95
CA LEU A 550 -22.59 0.21 -7.75
C LEU A 550 -21.91 -0.86 -6.89
N ILE A 551 -20.79 -1.41 -7.36
CA ILE A 551 -20.04 -2.45 -6.65
C ILE A 551 -18.72 -1.86 -6.16
N VAL A 552 -18.53 -1.88 -4.83
CA VAL A 552 -17.29 -1.47 -4.15
C VAL A 552 -16.56 -2.74 -3.71
N ALA A 553 -15.46 -3.11 -4.36
CA ALA A 553 -14.75 -4.35 -4.06
C ALA A 553 -13.29 -4.29 -4.52
N GLY A 554 -12.40 -4.95 -3.79
CA GLY A 554 -10.97 -5.04 -4.13
C GLY A 554 -10.65 -6.01 -5.29
N ARG A 555 -11.66 -6.56 -5.95
CA ARG A 555 -11.52 -7.60 -6.99
C ARG A 555 -12.78 -7.75 -7.81
N ASN A 556 -12.71 -8.51 -8.89
CA ASN A 556 -13.90 -8.94 -9.65
C ASN A 556 -14.69 -9.97 -8.85
N VAL A 557 -15.76 -9.52 -8.17
CA VAL A 557 -16.66 -10.39 -7.40
C VAL A 557 -17.70 -11.05 -8.30
N MET A 558 -18.02 -12.32 -8.06
CA MET A 558 -18.96 -13.08 -8.87
C MET A 558 -20.39 -12.58 -8.71
N ILE A 559 -20.96 -12.02 -9.77
CA ILE A 559 -22.30 -11.42 -9.82
C ILE A 559 -23.24 -12.08 -10.82
N SER A 560 -22.84 -13.16 -11.46
CA SER A 560 -23.61 -13.84 -12.52
C SER A 560 -25.05 -14.13 -12.12
N LYS A 561 -25.30 -14.46 -10.85
CA LYS A 561 -26.64 -14.73 -10.31
C LYS A 561 -27.51 -13.48 -10.07
N TYR A 562 -26.94 -12.26 -10.19
CA TYR A 562 -27.64 -11.01 -9.88
C TYR A 562 -27.77 -10.07 -11.09
N ILE A 563 -26.82 -10.08 -12.02
CA ILE A 563 -26.68 -9.08 -13.08
C ILE A 563 -27.93 -8.91 -13.95
N ASP A 564 -28.70 -10.00 -14.17
CA ASP A 564 -29.94 -9.95 -14.95
C ASP A 564 -31.07 -9.21 -14.23
N GLN A 565 -30.97 -9.05 -12.90
CA GLN A 565 -31.97 -8.38 -12.06
C GLN A 565 -31.75 -6.86 -12.01
N TRP A 566 -30.59 -6.37 -12.48
CA TRP A 566 -30.19 -4.98 -12.48
C TRP A 566 -30.33 -4.36 -13.87
N ASP A 567 -30.79 -3.11 -13.97
CA ASP A 567 -30.87 -2.40 -15.25
C ASP A 567 -29.48 -1.94 -15.70
N ALA A 568 -28.65 -1.45 -14.76
CA ALA A 568 -27.27 -1.11 -14.99
C ALA A 568 -26.40 -1.58 -13.81
N CYS A 569 -25.11 -1.80 -14.10
CA CYS A 569 -24.13 -2.21 -13.10
C CYS A 569 -22.78 -1.57 -13.39
N ILE A 570 -22.16 -0.96 -12.39
CA ILE A 570 -20.86 -0.29 -12.47
C ILE A 570 -19.95 -0.87 -11.39
N MET A 571 -18.77 -1.35 -11.77
CA MET A 571 -17.70 -1.70 -10.85
C MET A 571 -16.91 -0.44 -10.51
N LEU A 572 -16.89 -0.05 -9.24
CA LEU A 572 -16.16 1.10 -8.74
C LEU A 572 -14.75 0.73 -8.27
N TYR A 573 -14.52 -0.54 -7.98
CA TYR A 573 -13.37 -1.04 -7.23
C TYR A 573 -13.20 -0.29 -5.90
N LEU A 574 -12.00 0.22 -5.60
CA LEU A 574 -11.66 0.96 -4.37
C LEU A 574 -11.21 2.38 -4.74
N PRO A 575 -12.17 3.31 -4.94
CA PRO A 575 -11.91 4.62 -5.53
C PRO A 575 -11.31 5.67 -4.57
N GLY A 576 -11.07 5.31 -3.30
CA GLY A 576 -10.49 6.23 -2.33
C GLY A 576 -11.44 7.30 -1.80
N THR A 577 -10.87 8.34 -1.18
CA THR A 577 -11.63 9.40 -0.48
C THR A 577 -12.48 10.26 -1.41
N GLU A 578 -12.14 10.38 -2.68
CA GLU A 578 -12.88 11.11 -3.69
C GLU A 578 -13.92 10.26 -4.45
N GLY A 579 -14.06 8.98 -4.07
CA GLY A 579 -14.96 8.03 -4.71
C GLY A 579 -16.42 8.47 -4.74
N GLY A 580 -16.93 9.05 -3.65
CA GLY A 580 -18.29 9.59 -3.59
C GLY A 580 -18.52 10.71 -4.59
N ASN A 581 -17.57 11.66 -4.68
CA ASN A 581 -17.62 12.77 -5.65
C ASN A 581 -17.54 12.27 -7.10
N ALA A 582 -16.66 11.30 -7.36
CA ALA A 582 -16.51 10.68 -8.69
C ALA A 582 -17.80 9.97 -9.13
N VAL A 583 -18.50 9.29 -8.23
CA VAL A 583 -19.80 8.67 -8.51
C VAL A 583 -20.82 9.72 -8.95
N VAL A 584 -20.87 10.87 -8.27
CA VAL A 584 -21.75 11.98 -8.68
C VAL A 584 -21.44 12.46 -10.09
N ASP A 585 -20.17 12.67 -10.41
CA ASP A 585 -19.76 13.18 -11.73
C ASP A 585 -20.15 12.22 -12.86
N VAL A 586 -19.97 10.94 -12.63
CA VAL A 586 -20.32 9.89 -13.60
C VAL A 586 -21.84 9.75 -13.74
N LEU A 587 -22.57 9.64 -12.63
CA LEU A 587 -24.03 9.45 -12.68
C LEU A 587 -24.80 10.68 -13.19
N THR A 588 -24.21 11.89 -13.05
CA THR A 588 -24.78 13.13 -13.61
C THR A 588 -24.22 13.49 -15.00
N GLN A 589 -23.42 12.61 -15.60
CA GLN A 589 -22.79 12.77 -16.92
C GLN A 589 -21.86 14.00 -17.05
N LYS A 590 -21.29 14.47 -15.93
CA LYS A 590 -20.21 15.47 -15.96
C LYS A 590 -18.90 14.88 -16.49
N VAL A 591 -18.65 13.60 -16.17
CA VAL A 591 -17.52 12.82 -16.64
C VAL A 591 -18.03 11.53 -17.27
N GLN A 592 -17.42 11.14 -18.41
CA GLN A 592 -17.74 9.88 -19.05
C GLN A 592 -16.86 8.76 -18.44
N MET A 593 -17.47 7.61 -18.13
CA MET A 593 -16.74 6.40 -17.75
C MET A 593 -15.95 5.87 -18.91
N THR A 594 -14.64 5.72 -18.74
CA THR A 594 -13.72 5.17 -19.74
C THR A 594 -13.08 3.86 -19.30
N GLY A 595 -13.20 3.53 -18.01
CA GLY A 595 -12.59 2.38 -17.36
C GLY A 595 -12.90 1.06 -18.06
N THR A 596 -11.89 0.19 -18.08
CA THR A 596 -11.98 -1.16 -18.63
C THR A 596 -11.50 -2.18 -17.61
N LEU A 597 -11.88 -3.43 -17.75
CA LEU A 597 -11.44 -4.49 -16.86
C LEU A 597 -9.90 -4.60 -16.86
N PRO A 598 -9.23 -4.44 -15.71
CA PRO A 598 -7.78 -4.60 -15.62
C PRO A 598 -7.38 -6.08 -15.52
N MET A 599 -8.34 -6.98 -15.34
CA MET A 599 -8.16 -8.42 -15.26
C MET A 599 -9.41 -9.15 -15.74
N PRO A 600 -9.32 -10.44 -16.13
CA PRO A 600 -10.48 -11.21 -16.58
C PRO A 600 -11.58 -11.25 -15.51
N TYR A 601 -12.82 -11.15 -15.95
CA TYR A 601 -14.00 -11.30 -15.08
C TYR A 601 -14.58 -12.71 -15.24
N TYR A 602 -14.61 -13.46 -14.14
CA TYR A 602 -15.12 -14.84 -14.13
C TYR A 602 -16.57 -14.89 -13.62
N SER A 603 -17.39 -15.73 -14.24
CA SER A 603 -18.77 -15.95 -13.79
C SER A 603 -18.88 -17.02 -12.70
N SER A 604 -17.87 -17.88 -12.57
CA SER A 604 -17.79 -18.94 -11.56
C SER A 604 -16.34 -19.24 -11.16
N VAL A 605 -16.16 -19.84 -9.99
CA VAL A 605 -14.83 -20.23 -9.47
C VAL A 605 -14.11 -21.21 -10.39
N ASP A 606 -14.86 -22.11 -11.07
CA ASP A 606 -14.29 -23.14 -11.94
C ASP A 606 -13.63 -22.57 -13.20
N GLN A 607 -13.93 -21.34 -13.56
CA GLN A 607 -13.29 -20.65 -14.69
C GLN A 607 -11.93 -20.04 -14.35
N ILE A 608 -11.64 -19.81 -13.04
CA ILE A 608 -10.41 -19.16 -12.63
C ILE A 608 -9.20 -19.99 -13.06
N GLY A 609 -8.25 -19.31 -13.76
CA GLY A 609 -7.06 -19.97 -14.29
C GLY A 609 -7.26 -20.75 -15.59
N THR A 610 -8.47 -20.71 -16.18
CA THR A 610 -8.75 -21.26 -17.50
C THR A 610 -8.78 -20.13 -18.55
N SER A 611 -8.91 -20.49 -19.83
CA SER A 611 -9.16 -19.53 -20.93
C SER A 611 -10.61 -19.07 -21.01
N GLU A 612 -11.49 -19.61 -20.16
CA GLU A 612 -12.91 -19.24 -20.13
C GLU A 612 -13.13 -18.13 -19.11
N CYS A 613 -13.54 -16.95 -19.55
CA CYS A 613 -13.98 -15.87 -18.69
C CYS A 613 -15.29 -15.27 -19.23
N TRP A 614 -16.02 -14.56 -18.36
CA TRP A 614 -17.22 -13.84 -18.79
C TRP A 614 -16.86 -12.66 -19.66
N HIS A 615 -15.86 -11.87 -19.25
CA HIS A 615 -15.28 -10.77 -19.99
C HIS A 615 -13.78 -10.74 -19.76
N ASP A 616 -13.04 -10.35 -20.79
CA ASP A 616 -11.57 -10.31 -20.77
C ASP A 616 -11.04 -8.90 -20.45
N ILE A 617 -9.72 -8.80 -20.25
CA ILE A 617 -9.00 -7.54 -20.02
C ILE A 617 -9.33 -6.53 -21.14
N GLY A 618 -9.50 -5.26 -20.75
CA GLY A 618 -9.80 -4.18 -21.69
C GLY A 618 -11.27 -4.05 -22.08
N TRP A 619 -12.14 -4.96 -21.63
CA TRP A 619 -13.57 -4.91 -21.89
C TRP A 619 -14.30 -3.91 -20.98
N ASN A 620 -15.34 -3.29 -21.51
CA ASN A 620 -16.43 -2.65 -20.78
C ASN A 620 -17.73 -2.68 -21.61
N ALA A 621 -18.88 -2.46 -20.99
CA ALA A 621 -20.17 -2.58 -21.64
C ALA A 621 -20.46 -1.54 -22.75
N TYR A 622 -19.65 -0.51 -22.92
CA TYR A 622 -19.76 0.43 -24.04
C TYR A 622 -19.00 -0.05 -25.29
N LYS A 623 -17.96 -0.86 -25.09
CA LYS A 623 -17.11 -1.36 -26.19
C LYS A 623 -17.60 -2.72 -26.72
N GLY A 624 -18.32 -3.48 -25.92
CA GLY A 624 -18.85 -4.81 -26.25
C GLY A 624 -17.83 -5.90 -26.04
#